data_11ea182eb652e573b0726ab70e57c695
#
_entry.id   11ea182eb652e573b0726ab70e57c695
#
_cell.length_a   1.000
_cell.length_b   1.000
_cell.length_c   1.000
_cell.angle_alpha   90.00
_cell.angle_beta   90.00
_cell.angle_gamma   90.00
#
_symmetry.space_group_name_H-M   'P 1'
#
loop_
_entity.id
_entity.type
_entity.pdbx_description
1 polymer ?
#
loop_
_entity_poly.entity_id
_entity_poly.type
_entity_poly.pdbx_seq_one_letter_code
_entity_poly.pdbx_strand_id
1 'polypeptide(L)'
;MLYDWHSILALWLPKQASEGTGSRREGASAEQLALAEKRLGVSLPPSYRTFLEATNGCLTGGDFIYEMWPVETIDWFMKLEPQWVEAYTGPGLPDEPTVSDDKYFVYGPKQDPAYLRVEYLTTALQISPTGDNAVYLLNPRVVSEAGEWEAWFFANWLPGATRYHSFLDMMLDEYELA
;
A
#
# COMPACT_ATOMS: atom_id res chain seq x y z
N MET A 1 -19.08 4.70 0.34
CA MET A 1 -18.99 5.55 -0.88
C MET A 1 -18.20 4.74 -1.89
N LEU A 2 -18.74 4.48 -3.08
CA LEU A 2 -17.99 3.78 -4.13
C LEU A 2 -16.98 4.78 -4.70
N TYR A 3 -15.70 4.46 -4.59
CA TYR A 3 -14.61 5.29 -5.14
C TYR A 3 -14.65 5.18 -6.66
N ASP A 4 -14.66 6.32 -7.36
CA ASP A 4 -14.61 6.34 -8.83
C ASP A 4 -13.16 6.20 -9.32
N TRP A 5 -12.64 4.99 -9.20
CA TRP A 5 -11.30 4.67 -9.69
C TRP A 5 -11.13 4.89 -11.20
N HIS A 6 -12.21 4.81 -11.99
CA HIS A 6 -12.11 5.07 -13.41
C HIS A 6 -11.74 6.53 -13.71
N SER A 7 -12.36 7.47 -12.98
CA SER A 7 -12.02 8.89 -13.08
C SER A 7 -10.62 9.18 -12.51
N ILE A 8 -10.26 8.60 -11.37
CA ILE A 8 -8.93 8.75 -10.77
C ILE A 8 -7.85 8.22 -11.73
N LEU A 9 -7.99 7.00 -12.22
CA LEU A 9 -7.05 6.38 -13.16
C LEU A 9 -6.95 7.15 -14.48
N ALA A 10 -8.03 7.78 -14.93
CA ALA A 10 -8.00 8.63 -16.12
C ALA A 10 -7.13 9.89 -15.95
N LEU A 11 -6.95 10.37 -14.72
CA LEU A 11 -6.05 11.47 -14.40
C LEU A 11 -4.59 11.01 -14.29
N TRP A 12 -4.34 9.78 -13.84
CA TRP A 12 -2.98 9.23 -13.68
C TRP A 12 -2.34 8.79 -15.00
N LEU A 13 -3.08 8.02 -15.79
CA LEU A 13 -2.54 7.32 -16.96
C LEU A 13 -2.14 8.21 -18.15
N PRO A 14 -2.77 9.36 -18.44
CA PRO A 14 -2.39 10.17 -19.60
C PRO A 14 -1.03 10.86 -19.46
N LYS A 15 -0.55 11.10 -18.26
CA LYS A 15 0.80 11.66 -18.03
C LYS A 15 1.90 10.71 -18.52
N GLN A 16 1.59 9.42 -18.71
CA GLN A 16 2.52 8.36 -19.13
C GLN A 16 2.30 7.87 -20.57
N ALA A 17 1.14 8.11 -21.16
CA ALA A 17 0.82 7.67 -22.53
C ALA A 17 1.72 8.31 -23.61
N SER A 18 2.45 9.39 -23.28
CA SER A 18 3.44 10.00 -24.18
C SER A 18 4.68 9.13 -24.41
N GLU A 19 4.91 8.08 -23.60
CA GLU A 19 6.05 7.17 -23.71
C GLU A 19 5.70 5.75 -24.18
N GLY A 20 4.45 5.52 -24.61
CA GLY A 20 4.04 4.25 -25.24
C GLY A 20 3.85 3.06 -24.27
N THR A 21 3.88 3.26 -22.97
CA THR A 21 3.84 2.20 -21.96
C THR A 21 2.66 2.24 -20.98
N GLY A 22 1.73 3.18 -21.11
CA GLY A 22 0.57 3.30 -20.24
C GLY A 22 -0.53 2.27 -20.55
N SER A 23 -0.31 0.99 -20.33
CA SER A 23 -1.36 -0.01 -20.47
C SER A 23 -2.08 -0.23 -19.15
N ARG A 24 -3.31 0.30 -19.06
CA ARG A 24 -4.29 -0.11 -18.08
C ARG A 24 -4.56 -1.61 -18.30
N ARG A 25 -4.40 -2.41 -17.24
CA ARG A 25 -4.82 -3.82 -17.24
C ARG A 25 -6.35 -3.88 -17.10
N GLU A 26 -6.95 -4.95 -17.59
CA GLU A 26 -8.33 -5.28 -17.25
C GLU A 26 -8.46 -5.45 -15.74
N GLY A 27 -9.60 -5.07 -15.17
CA GLY A 27 -9.86 -5.21 -13.74
C GLY A 27 -9.88 -6.69 -13.32
N ALA A 28 -9.51 -6.94 -12.07
CA ALA A 28 -9.58 -8.28 -11.50
C ALA A 28 -11.04 -8.76 -11.42
N SER A 29 -11.28 -9.99 -11.83
CA SER A 29 -12.58 -10.63 -11.66
C SER A 29 -12.88 -10.94 -10.19
N ALA A 30 -14.16 -11.11 -9.86
CA ALA A 30 -14.57 -11.52 -8.53
C ALA A 30 -13.93 -12.86 -8.09
N GLU A 31 -13.67 -13.75 -9.04
CA GLU A 31 -12.99 -15.04 -8.76
C GLU A 31 -11.52 -14.84 -8.42
N GLN A 32 -10.79 -13.99 -9.17
CA GLN A 32 -9.38 -13.66 -8.89
C GLN A 32 -9.23 -13.02 -7.50
N LEU A 33 -10.11 -12.06 -7.16
CA LEU A 33 -10.14 -11.43 -5.84
C LEU A 33 -10.41 -12.45 -4.73
N ALA A 34 -11.43 -13.31 -4.89
CA ALA A 34 -11.76 -14.33 -3.90
C ALA A 34 -10.62 -15.36 -3.70
N LEU A 35 -9.92 -15.74 -4.78
CA LEU A 35 -8.75 -16.62 -4.70
C LEU A 35 -7.60 -15.97 -3.94
N ALA A 36 -7.34 -14.68 -4.19
CA ALA A 36 -6.29 -13.94 -3.48
C ALA A 36 -6.64 -13.76 -1.99
N GLU A 37 -7.86 -13.34 -1.66
CA GLU A 37 -8.33 -13.20 -0.28
C GLU A 37 -8.25 -14.54 0.47
N LYS A 38 -8.62 -15.66 -0.19
CA LYS A 38 -8.44 -17.01 0.37
C LYS A 38 -6.97 -17.36 0.59
N ARG A 39 -6.09 -17.04 -0.36
CA ARG A 39 -4.64 -17.28 -0.26
C ARG A 39 -4.00 -16.49 0.87
N LEU A 40 -4.41 -15.24 1.02
CA LEU A 40 -3.91 -14.32 2.05
C LEU A 40 -4.55 -14.55 3.43
N GLY A 41 -5.72 -15.20 3.47
CA GLY A 41 -6.48 -15.44 4.70
C GLY A 41 -7.20 -14.20 5.25
N VAL A 42 -7.39 -13.17 4.43
CA VAL A 42 -8.01 -11.89 4.80
C VAL A 42 -8.89 -11.36 3.68
N SER A 43 -9.85 -10.48 4.01
CA SER A 43 -10.56 -9.67 3.02
C SER A 43 -9.79 -8.38 2.77
N LEU A 44 -9.61 -8.01 1.50
CA LEU A 44 -8.91 -6.79 1.13
C LEU A 44 -9.72 -5.54 1.53
N PRO A 45 -9.05 -4.43 1.90
CA PRO A 45 -9.74 -3.20 2.27
C PRO A 45 -10.51 -2.61 1.09
N PRO A 46 -11.66 -1.93 1.34
CA PRO A 46 -12.60 -1.54 0.30
C PRO A 46 -12.00 -0.70 -0.82
N SER A 47 -11.20 0.31 -0.52
CA SER A 47 -10.61 1.17 -1.54
C SER A 47 -9.62 0.42 -2.43
N TYR A 48 -8.78 -0.46 -1.87
CA TYR A 48 -7.84 -1.25 -2.64
C TYR A 48 -8.54 -2.34 -3.47
N ARG A 49 -9.57 -2.99 -2.88
CA ARG A 49 -10.36 -3.99 -3.58
C ARG A 49 -11.04 -3.40 -4.82
N THR A 50 -11.68 -2.22 -4.68
CA THR A 50 -12.33 -1.54 -5.80
C THR A 50 -11.34 -0.98 -6.83
N PHE A 51 -10.11 -0.62 -6.41
CA PHE A 51 -9.02 -0.33 -7.33
C PHE A 51 -8.69 -1.54 -8.20
N LEU A 52 -8.51 -2.71 -7.60
CA LEU A 52 -8.23 -3.95 -8.34
C LEU A 52 -9.37 -4.35 -9.28
N GLU A 53 -10.62 -4.09 -8.91
CA GLU A 53 -11.79 -4.27 -9.79
C GLU A 53 -11.77 -3.32 -11.01
N ALA A 54 -11.23 -2.12 -10.83
CA ALA A 54 -11.09 -1.16 -11.92
C ALA A 54 -9.87 -1.41 -12.81
N THR A 55 -8.77 -1.88 -12.22
CA THR A 55 -7.54 -2.28 -12.93
C THR A 55 -6.76 -3.29 -12.09
N ASN A 56 -6.46 -4.45 -12.65
CA ASN A 56 -5.68 -5.48 -11.94
C ASN A 56 -4.18 -5.15 -11.98
N GLY A 57 -3.81 -4.11 -11.24
CA GLY A 57 -2.48 -3.52 -11.30
C GLY A 57 -2.30 -2.57 -12.49
N CYS A 58 -1.33 -1.70 -12.41
CA CYS A 58 -1.00 -0.75 -13.48
C CYS A 58 0.43 -0.25 -13.34
N LEU A 59 0.99 0.30 -14.41
CA LEU A 59 2.18 1.12 -14.29
C LEU A 59 1.79 2.46 -13.66
N THR A 60 2.58 2.91 -12.70
CA THR A 60 2.40 4.18 -12.01
C THR A 60 3.38 5.22 -12.57
N GLY A 61 3.02 6.51 -12.49
CA GLY A 61 3.95 7.59 -12.82
C GLY A 61 4.74 8.10 -11.61
N GLY A 62 4.78 7.32 -10.55
CA GLY A 62 5.49 7.69 -9.33
C GLY A 62 7.01 7.78 -9.53
N ASP A 63 7.66 8.64 -8.77
CA ASP A 63 9.11 8.88 -8.87
C ASP A 63 9.94 7.69 -8.37
N PHE A 64 9.39 6.86 -7.48
CA PHE A 64 10.11 5.76 -6.81
C PHE A 64 9.48 4.39 -7.06
N ILE A 65 8.16 4.31 -7.20
CA ILE A 65 7.41 3.07 -7.40
C ILE A 65 6.68 3.16 -8.74
N TYR A 66 7.07 2.33 -9.69
CA TYR A 66 6.64 2.41 -11.09
C TYR A 66 5.49 1.48 -11.45
N GLU A 67 5.10 0.60 -10.53
CA GLU A 67 4.08 -0.41 -10.80
C GLU A 67 3.25 -0.71 -9.54
N MET A 68 1.95 -0.89 -9.73
CA MET A 68 1.07 -1.57 -8.80
C MET A 68 0.87 -3.01 -9.26
N TRP A 69 1.05 -3.97 -8.35
CA TRP A 69 0.94 -5.38 -8.68
C TRP A 69 -0.50 -5.83 -8.95
N PRO A 70 -0.67 -6.83 -9.85
CA PRO A 70 -1.93 -7.54 -9.97
C PRO A 70 -2.20 -8.38 -8.72
N VAL A 71 -3.47 -8.67 -8.48
CA VAL A 71 -3.94 -9.38 -7.28
C VAL A 71 -3.30 -10.76 -7.06
N GLU A 72 -2.81 -11.38 -8.12
CA GLU A 72 -2.13 -12.67 -8.07
C GLU A 72 -0.73 -12.58 -7.45
N THR A 73 -0.11 -11.41 -7.51
CA THR A 73 1.29 -11.19 -7.12
C THR A 73 1.44 -10.66 -5.69
N ILE A 74 0.45 -9.90 -5.20
CA ILE A 74 0.51 -9.34 -3.84
C ILE A 74 0.72 -10.43 -2.79
N ASP A 75 1.58 -10.19 -1.80
CA ASP A 75 1.81 -11.14 -0.69
C ASP A 75 2.31 -10.40 0.56
N TRP A 76 2.45 -11.11 1.67
CA TRP A 76 2.93 -10.55 2.91
C TRP A 76 4.37 -10.08 2.81
N PHE A 77 4.65 -8.86 3.28
CA PHE A 77 5.96 -8.22 3.18
C PHE A 77 7.06 -9.06 3.85
N MET A 78 6.77 -9.63 5.01
CA MET A 78 7.69 -10.55 5.70
C MET A 78 8.05 -11.79 4.87
N LYS A 79 7.18 -12.23 3.98
CA LYS A 79 7.44 -13.39 3.10
C LYS A 79 8.27 -12.99 1.88
N LEU A 80 8.05 -11.81 1.34
CA LEU A 80 8.71 -11.32 0.13
C LEU A 80 10.09 -10.70 0.44
N GLU A 81 10.17 -9.93 1.53
CA GLU A 81 11.33 -9.14 1.91
C GLU A 81 11.76 -9.39 3.39
N PRO A 82 12.01 -10.64 3.80
CA PRO A 82 12.28 -10.98 5.20
C PRO A 82 13.49 -10.23 5.76
N GLN A 83 14.54 -10.04 4.96
CA GLN A 83 15.75 -9.34 5.39
C GLN A 83 15.49 -7.86 5.68
N TRP A 84 14.59 -7.24 4.91
CA TRP A 84 14.22 -5.86 5.15
C TRP A 84 13.41 -5.73 6.44
N VAL A 85 12.45 -6.61 6.67
CA VAL A 85 11.69 -6.64 7.92
C VAL A 85 12.62 -6.85 9.12
N GLU A 86 13.53 -7.83 9.06
CA GLU A 86 14.51 -8.13 10.12
C GLU A 86 15.42 -6.95 10.43
N ALA A 87 15.82 -6.15 9.43
CA ALA A 87 16.64 -4.96 9.62
C ALA A 87 15.97 -3.90 10.50
N TYR A 88 14.63 -3.83 10.49
CA TYR A 88 13.85 -2.90 11.31
C TYR A 88 13.39 -3.49 12.65
N THR A 89 13.05 -4.78 12.68
CA THR A 89 12.52 -5.43 13.89
C THR A 89 13.61 -5.95 14.83
N GLY A 90 14.83 -6.18 14.29
CA GLY A 90 15.90 -6.81 15.04
C GLY A 90 15.59 -8.29 15.38
N PRO A 91 16.25 -8.84 16.43
CA PRO A 91 16.18 -10.27 16.75
C PRO A 91 14.86 -10.74 17.40
N GLY A 92 13.88 -9.90 17.53
CA GLY A 92 12.57 -10.24 18.08
C GLY A 92 11.58 -9.09 18.07
N LEU A 93 10.28 -9.43 18.11
CA LEU A 93 9.23 -8.42 18.24
C LEU A 93 9.09 -8.00 19.71
N PRO A 94 8.88 -6.70 19.98
CA PRO A 94 8.60 -6.23 21.32
C PRO A 94 7.23 -6.72 21.82
N ASP A 95 7.11 -6.93 23.14
CA ASP A 95 5.83 -7.27 23.77
C ASP A 95 4.85 -6.07 23.79
N GLU A 96 5.41 -4.86 23.80
CA GLU A 96 4.67 -3.59 23.82
C GLU A 96 4.84 -2.86 22.49
N PRO A 97 3.87 -2.02 22.06
CA PRO A 97 4.04 -1.19 20.89
C PRO A 97 5.29 -0.31 20.94
N THR A 98 6.11 -0.35 19.89
CA THR A 98 7.36 0.44 19.81
C THR A 98 7.12 1.95 19.82
N VAL A 99 5.91 2.38 19.45
CA VAL A 99 5.47 3.79 19.42
C VAL A 99 4.11 3.91 20.10
N SER A 100 3.96 4.87 21.00
CA SER A 100 2.70 5.15 21.69
C SER A 100 1.61 5.66 20.74
N ASP A 101 0.34 5.45 21.11
CA ASP A 101 -0.81 5.82 20.25
C ASP A 101 -0.86 7.30 19.91
N ASP A 102 -0.56 8.17 20.85
CA ASP A 102 -0.55 9.63 20.68
C ASP A 102 0.45 10.13 19.65
N LYS A 103 1.52 9.37 19.38
CA LYS A 103 2.51 9.64 18.36
C LYS A 103 2.24 8.89 17.06
N TYR A 104 1.79 7.64 17.17
CA TYR A 104 1.57 6.80 16.01
C TYR A 104 0.37 7.28 15.16
N PHE A 105 -0.77 7.57 15.79
CA PHE A 105 -2.00 7.95 15.08
C PHE A 105 -2.05 9.43 14.68
N VAL A 106 -0.90 10.01 14.32
CA VAL A 106 -0.80 11.33 13.72
C VAL A 106 -0.57 11.15 12.22
N TYR A 107 -1.45 11.73 11.39
CA TYR A 107 -1.40 11.62 9.92
C TYR A 107 -1.27 13.00 9.26
N GLY A 108 -0.97 12.99 7.96
CA GLY A 108 -0.85 14.20 7.14
C GLY A 108 0.38 15.05 7.52
N PRO A 109 0.33 16.37 7.32
CA PRO A 109 1.50 17.24 7.43
C PRO A 109 2.18 17.32 8.81
N LYS A 110 1.52 16.79 9.84
CA LYS A 110 2.06 16.76 11.21
C LYS A 110 2.65 15.40 11.59
N GLN A 111 2.55 14.39 10.72
CA GLN A 111 3.11 13.09 11.03
C GLN A 111 4.64 13.16 10.99
N ASP A 112 5.27 12.41 11.88
CA ASP A 112 6.68 12.11 11.82
C ASP A 112 6.86 10.68 11.30
N PRO A 113 7.47 10.48 10.12
CA PRO A 113 7.70 9.15 9.57
C PRO A 113 8.50 8.21 10.47
N ALA A 114 9.32 8.77 11.39
CA ALA A 114 10.08 7.98 12.35
C ALA A 114 9.20 7.24 13.39
N TYR A 115 7.98 7.71 13.61
CA TYR A 115 7.04 7.05 14.52
C TYR A 115 6.33 5.87 13.82
N LEU A 116 7.12 4.88 13.40
CA LEU A 116 6.64 3.63 12.80
C LEU A 116 6.61 2.52 13.85
N ARG A 117 5.50 1.79 13.94
CA ARG A 117 5.40 0.54 14.68
C ARG A 117 6.01 -0.58 13.84
N VAL A 118 7.30 -0.82 14.02
CA VAL A 118 8.08 -1.79 13.23
C VAL A 118 7.52 -3.21 13.33
N GLU A 119 6.88 -3.56 14.43
CA GLU A 119 6.20 -4.83 14.66
C GLU A 119 5.06 -5.09 13.65
N TYR A 120 4.50 -4.04 13.04
CA TYR A 120 3.44 -4.17 12.03
C TYR A 120 3.99 -4.57 10.64
N LEU A 121 5.29 -4.38 10.38
CA LEU A 121 5.94 -4.82 9.14
C LEU A 121 5.79 -6.33 8.90
N THR A 122 5.73 -7.12 9.98
CA THR A 122 5.60 -8.58 9.91
C THR A 122 4.25 -9.05 9.34
N THR A 123 3.24 -8.19 9.39
CA THR A 123 1.87 -8.46 8.92
C THR A 123 1.43 -7.52 7.81
N ALA A 124 2.29 -6.63 7.34
CA ALA A 124 1.98 -5.73 6.24
C ALA A 124 1.87 -6.50 4.90
N LEU A 125 0.91 -6.11 4.07
CA LEU A 125 0.70 -6.66 2.73
C LEU A 125 1.44 -5.78 1.71
N GLN A 126 2.35 -6.37 0.95
CA GLN A 126 3.05 -5.69 -0.14
C GLN A 126 2.21 -5.69 -1.41
N ILE A 127 2.02 -4.52 -2.01
CA ILE A 127 1.14 -4.29 -3.16
C ILE A 127 1.86 -3.71 -4.39
N SER A 128 3.17 -3.50 -4.29
CA SER A 128 4.03 -2.99 -5.37
C SER A 128 5.37 -3.74 -5.40
N PRO A 129 6.12 -3.71 -6.52
CA PRO A 129 7.53 -4.08 -6.47
C PRO A 129 8.31 -3.11 -5.59
N THR A 130 9.50 -3.52 -5.17
CA THR A 130 10.47 -2.63 -4.54
C THR A 130 11.13 -1.79 -5.63
N GLY A 131 10.79 -0.50 -5.70
CA GLY A 131 11.38 0.48 -6.62
C GLY A 131 12.21 1.50 -5.84
N ASP A 132 13.46 1.72 -6.24
CA ASP A 132 14.42 2.64 -5.59
C ASP A 132 14.48 2.52 -4.06
N ASN A 133 14.39 1.28 -3.55
CA ASN A 133 14.29 0.94 -2.13
C ASN A 133 13.04 1.52 -1.42
N ALA A 134 11.96 1.72 -2.15
CA ALA A 134 10.63 2.09 -1.65
C ALA A 134 9.60 1.04 -2.04
N VAL A 135 8.51 0.94 -1.26
CA VAL A 135 7.43 -0.02 -1.48
C VAL A 135 6.12 0.51 -0.91
N TYR A 136 4.99 0.18 -1.56
CA TYR A 136 3.67 0.41 -0.99
C TYR A 136 3.23 -0.80 -0.18
N LEU A 137 2.80 -0.54 1.05
CA LEU A 137 2.30 -1.55 1.99
C LEU A 137 0.90 -1.20 2.49
N LEU A 138 0.10 -2.22 2.79
CA LEU A 138 -1.17 -2.07 3.50
C LEU A 138 -1.06 -2.77 4.86
N ASN A 139 -1.49 -2.08 5.92
CA ASN A 139 -1.36 -2.55 7.29
C ASN A 139 -2.72 -3.01 7.86
N PRO A 140 -2.99 -4.33 7.95
CA PRO A 140 -4.24 -4.85 8.49
C PRO A 140 -4.35 -4.75 10.03
N ARG A 141 -3.30 -4.27 10.72
CA ARG A 141 -3.33 -4.06 12.18
C ARG A 141 -4.03 -2.76 12.56
N VAL A 142 -4.18 -1.85 11.61
CA VAL A 142 -4.90 -0.58 11.79
C VAL A 142 -6.02 -0.52 10.76
N VAL A 143 -7.25 -0.68 11.26
CA VAL A 143 -8.47 -0.76 10.43
C VAL A 143 -9.45 0.31 10.89
N SER A 144 -9.95 1.10 9.96
CA SER A 144 -10.98 2.10 10.22
C SER A 144 -12.36 1.46 10.41
N GLU A 145 -13.33 2.23 10.93
CA GLU A 145 -14.74 1.80 11.01
C GLU A 145 -15.34 1.42 9.64
N ALA A 146 -14.83 2.00 8.56
CA ALA A 146 -15.22 1.69 7.19
C ALA A 146 -14.55 0.42 6.62
N GLY A 147 -13.67 -0.23 7.38
CA GLY A 147 -12.93 -1.41 6.96
C GLY A 147 -11.67 -1.10 6.14
N GLU A 148 -11.30 0.18 5.99
CA GLU A 148 -10.07 0.57 5.33
C GLU A 148 -8.86 0.21 6.19
N TRP A 149 -7.81 -0.29 5.54
CA TRP A 149 -6.53 -0.52 6.18
C TRP A 149 -5.64 0.70 6.02
N GLU A 150 -4.83 0.97 7.04
CA GLU A 150 -3.77 1.96 6.95
C GLU A 150 -2.85 1.62 5.77
N ALA A 151 -2.45 2.61 4.98
CA ALA A 151 -1.55 2.44 3.85
C ALA A 151 -0.23 3.17 4.10
N TRP A 152 0.88 2.63 3.60
CA TRP A 152 2.22 3.16 3.81
C TRP A 152 2.99 3.32 2.51
N PHE A 153 3.62 4.48 2.34
CA PHE A 153 4.82 4.62 1.54
C PHE A 153 6.02 4.34 2.46
N PHE A 154 6.65 3.18 2.30
CA PHE A 154 7.76 2.71 3.12
C PHE A 154 9.04 2.69 2.29
N ALA A 155 10.11 3.34 2.78
CA ALA A 155 11.37 3.41 2.06
C ALA A 155 12.56 3.35 3.03
N ASN A 156 13.65 2.72 2.62
CA ASN A 156 14.82 2.54 3.50
C ASN A 156 15.62 3.84 3.75
N TRP A 157 15.41 4.85 2.94
CA TRP A 157 15.99 6.19 3.11
C TRP A 157 15.11 7.15 3.92
N LEU A 158 13.88 6.75 4.25
CA LEU A 158 13.06 7.39 5.28
C LEU A 158 13.38 6.80 6.65
N PRO A 159 13.25 7.56 7.75
CA PRO A 159 13.41 7.01 9.09
C PRO A 159 12.31 6.00 9.49
N GLY A 160 11.32 5.78 8.63
CA GLY A 160 10.19 4.89 8.82
C GLY A 160 9.27 4.88 7.59
N ALA A 161 8.01 5.30 7.74
CA ALA A 161 7.04 5.34 6.66
C ALA A 161 6.17 6.60 6.68
N THR A 162 5.78 7.10 5.51
CA THR A 162 4.62 7.99 5.39
C THR A 162 3.36 7.13 5.44
N ARG A 163 2.45 7.46 6.36
CA ARG A 163 1.25 6.67 6.66
C ARG A 163 -0.01 7.43 6.31
N TYR A 164 -1.00 6.71 5.81
CA TYR A 164 -2.27 7.22 5.31
C TYR A 164 -3.43 6.42 5.89
N HIS A 165 -4.59 7.02 6.09
CA HIS A 165 -5.76 6.34 6.64
C HIS A 165 -6.30 5.21 5.74
N SER A 166 -6.02 5.28 4.43
CA SER A 166 -6.47 4.30 3.45
C SER A 166 -5.55 4.23 2.24
N PHE A 167 -5.73 3.19 1.43
CA PHE A 167 -5.10 3.10 0.11
C PHE A 167 -5.50 4.27 -0.79
N LEU A 168 -6.75 4.70 -0.76
CA LEU A 168 -7.20 5.84 -1.54
C LEU A 168 -6.47 7.12 -1.16
N ASP A 169 -6.37 7.43 0.15
CA ASP A 169 -5.70 8.63 0.62
C ASP A 169 -4.22 8.64 0.19
N MET A 170 -3.54 7.48 0.27
CA MET A 170 -2.17 7.33 -0.21
C MET A 170 -2.07 7.64 -1.70
N MET A 171 -2.95 7.09 -2.52
CA MET A 171 -2.88 7.30 -3.96
C MET A 171 -3.24 8.73 -4.37
N LEU A 172 -4.16 9.39 -3.66
CA LEU A 172 -4.49 10.78 -3.92
C LEU A 172 -3.31 11.74 -3.60
N ASP A 173 -2.61 11.48 -2.51
CA ASP A 173 -1.43 12.27 -2.12
C ASP A 173 -0.25 12.03 -3.07
N GLU A 174 0.09 10.76 -3.32
CA GLU A 174 1.20 10.36 -4.20
C GLU A 174 1.06 10.92 -5.63
N TYR A 175 -0.16 11.17 -6.09
CA TYR A 175 -0.43 11.72 -7.43
C TYR A 175 -0.91 13.17 -7.43
N GLU A 176 -0.76 13.88 -6.31
CA GLU A 176 -1.15 15.30 -6.18
C GLU A 176 -2.61 15.56 -6.60
N LEU A 177 -3.52 14.66 -6.22
CA LEU A 177 -4.96 14.76 -6.51
C LEU A 177 -5.79 15.13 -5.28
N ALA A 178 -5.15 15.32 -4.12
CA ALA A 178 -5.79 15.67 -2.85
C ALA A 178 -6.08 17.18 -2.73
#